data_193b7aa78fc6e7941f97f8e7c76c00d3
#
_entry.id   193b7aa78fc6e7941f97f8e7c76c00d3
#
_cell.length_a   1.000
_cell.length_b   1.000
_cell.length_c   1.000
_cell.angle_alpha   90.00
_cell.angle_beta   90.00
_cell.angle_gamma   90.00
#
_symmetry.space_group_name_H-M   'P 1'
#
loop_
_entity.id
_entity.type
_entity.pdbx_description
1 polymer ?
#
loop_
_entity_poly.entity_id
_entity_poly.type
_entity_poly.pdbx_seq_one_letter_code
_entity_poly.pdbx_strand_id
1 'polypeptide(L)'
;MSIRTLNPGPLWNHFADLNEVPRPSKKEEKVIAFIKEFGEGLDLKTYVDKAGNVIISKPATAGMENKKTVILQSHLDMVPQKNADTEFDFETEGIRSYVDGEWVTAEGTTLGADNGIGVA
;
A
#
# COMPACT_ATOMS: atom_id res chain seq x y z
N MET A 1 15.11 -2.35 13.51
CA MET A 1 15.07 -3.57 12.67
C MET A 1 14.09 -3.34 11.51
N SER A 2 14.45 -3.78 10.32
CA SER A 2 13.59 -3.65 9.14
C SER A 2 12.34 -4.52 9.25
N ILE A 3 11.19 -3.98 8.86
CA ILE A 3 9.94 -4.75 8.80
C ILE A 3 9.98 -5.87 7.75
N ARG A 4 10.91 -5.78 6.78
CA ARG A 4 11.08 -6.81 5.73
C ARG A 4 11.56 -8.16 6.27
N THR A 5 12.02 -8.20 7.53
CA THR A 5 12.47 -9.46 8.18
C THR A 5 11.32 -10.22 8.84
N LEU A 6 10.13 -9.65 8.86
CA LEU A 6 8.96 -10.25 9.50
C LEU A 6 8.30 -11.32 8.62
N ASN A 7 7.51 -12.19 9.25
CA ASN A 7 6.71 -13.20 8.58
C ASN A 7 5.21 -12.90 8.69
N PRO A 8 4.43 -13.16 7.64
CA PRO A 8 4.83 -13.69 6.34
C PRO A 8 5.59 -12.66 5.48
N GLY A 9 6.71 -13.08 4.91
CA GLY A 9 7.61 -12.21 4.15
C GLY A 9 6.94 -11.42 3.01
N PRO A 10 6.10 -12.05 2.15
CA PRO A 10 5.43 -11.30 1.08
C PRO A 10 4.60 -10.12 1.57
N LEU A 11 3.80 -10.30 2.62
CA LEU A 11 2.99 -9.23 3.21
C LEU A 11 3.84 -8.04 3.66
N TRP A 12 4.88 -8.32 4.45
CA TRP A 12 5.72 -7.26 5.00
C TRP A 12 6.58 -6.57 3.93
N ASN A 13 6.99 -7.28 2.89
CA ASN A 13 7.67 -6.67 1.76
C ASN A 13 6.74 -5.75 0.96
N HIS A 14 5.51 -6.17 0.68
CA HIS A 14 4.54 -5.31 0.01
C HIS A 14 4.19 -4.08 0.84
N PHE A 15 4.02 -4.25 2.15
CA PHE A 15 3.77 -3.11 3.04
C PHE A 15 4.97 -2.15 3.09
N ALA A 16 6.19 -2.67 3.13
CA ALA A 16 7.39 -1.85 3.09
C ALA A 16 7.51 -1.08 1.76
N ASP A 17 7.25 -1.74 0.64
CA ASP A 17 7.27 -1.08 -0.69
C ASP A 17 6.22 0.03 -0.77
N LEU A 18 5.02 -0.23 -0.26
CA LEU A 18 3.95 0.77 -0.21
C LEU A 18 4.33 1.97 0.67
N ASN A 19 5.00 1.73 1.80
CA ASN A 19 5.45 2.80 2.71
C ASN A 19 6.55 3.69 2.12
N GLU A 20 7.29 3.21 1.14
CA GLU A 20 8.27 4.03 0.41
C GLU A 20 7.59 5.04 -0.53
N VAL A 21 6.32 4.85 -0.85
CA VAL A 21 5.57 5.72 -1.77
C VAL A 21 4.80 6.77 -0.97
N PRO A 22 5.08 8.07 -1.16
CA PRO A 22 4.27 9.14 -0.58
C PRO A 22 2.81 9.04 -1.01
N ARG A 23 1.89 8.99 -0.02
CA ARG A 23 0.46 8.78 -0.29
C ARG A 23 -0.48 9.49 0.70
N PRO A 24 -0.19 10.77 1.04
CA PRO A 24 -1.09 11.49 1.93
C PRO A 24 -2.44 11.72 1.26
N SER A 25 -3.51 11.71 2.06
CA SER A 25 -4.88 11.98 1.57
C SER A 25 -4.92 13.25 0.74
N LYS A 26 -5.61 13.20 -0.40
CA LYS A 26 -5.74 14.26 -1.40
C LYS A 26 -4.51 14.43 -2.31
N LYS A 27 -3.45 13.64 -2.14
CA LYS A 27 -2.22 13.65 -2.93
C LYS A 27 -1.81 12.22 -3.26
N GLU A 28 -2.73 11.47 -3.91
CA GLU A 28 -2.59 10.03 -4.15
C GLU A 28 -1.96 9.67 -5.50
N GLU A 29 -1.53 10.64 -6.29
CA GLU A 29 -1.05 10.42 -7.67
C GLU A 29 0.09 9.40 -7.74
N LYS A 30 1.03 9.46 -6.79
CA LYS A 30 2.20 8.55 -6.76
C LYS A 30 1.80 7.12 -6.42
N VAL A 31 0.93 6.92 -5.44
CA VAL A 31 0.48 5.58 -5.06
C VAL A 31 -0.44 4.97 -6.10
N ILE A 32 -1.26 5.78 -6.77
CA ILE A 32 -2.08 5.33 -7.91
C ILE A 32 -1.17 4.78 -9.02
N ALA A 33 -0.12 5.53 -9.38
CA ALA A 33 0.85 5.09 -10.37
C ALA A 33 1.58 3.81 -9.93
N PHE A 34 1.97 3.73 -8.68
CA PHE A 34 2.64 2.57 -8.10
C PHE A 34 1.79 1.30 -8.18
N ILE A 35 0.51 1.38 -7.79
CA ILE A 35 -0.40 0.22 -7.84
C ILE A 35 -0.76 -0.15 -9.28
N LYS A 36 -0.90 0.84 -10.17
CA LYS A 36 -1.12 0.60 -11.59
C LYS A 36 0.04 -0.20 -12.19
N GLU A 37 1.26 0.24 -11.95
CA GLU A 37 2.48 -0.46 -12.40
C GLU A 37 2.58 -1.87 -11.81
N PHE A 38 2.19 -2.05 -10.56
CA PHE A 38 2.15 -3.36 -9.91
C PHE A 38 1.22 -4.32 -10.64
N GLY A 39 -0.01 -3.92 -10.95
CA GLY A 39 -0.97 -4.74 -11.68
C GLY A 39 -0.51 -5.06 -13.10
N GLU A 40 0.01 -4.07 -13.80
CA GLU A 40 0.55 -4.23 -15.17
C GLU A 40 1.79 -5.14 -15.18
N GLY A 41 2.66 -5.03 -14.18
CA GLY A 41 3.85 -5.88 -14.02
C GLY A 41 3.54 -7.35 -13.79
N LEU A 42 2.34 -7.66 -13.31
CA LEU A 42 1.83 -9.03 -13.17
C LEU A 42 1.05 -9.51 -14.41
N ASP A 43 1.06 -8.76 -15.50
CA ASP A 43 0.26 -9.00 -16.71
C ASP A 43 -1.26 -9.08 -16.41
N LEU A 44 -1.71 -8.38 -15.38
CA LEU A 44 -3.12 -8.30 -15.04
C LEU A 44 -3.77 -7.07 -15.68
N LYS A 45 -5.00 -7.22 -16.14
CA LYS A 45 -5.78 -6.11 -16.67
C LYS A 45 -5.97 -5.07 -15.56
N THR A 46 -5.41 -3.88 -15.75
CA THR A 46 -5.40 -2.80 -14.78
C THR A 46 -6.03 -1.55 -15.38
N TYR A 47 -6.93 -0.94 -14.63
CA TYR A 47 -7.68 0.23 -15.07
C TYR A 47 -7.73 1.27 -13.95
N VAL A 48 -7.55 2.53 -14.30
CA VAL A 48 -7.74 3.68 -13.41
C VAL A 48 -8.95 4.46 -13.88
N ASP A 49 -9.96 4.58 -13.03
CA ASP A 49 -11.18 5.31 -13.37
C ASP A 49 -11.04 6.83 -13.20
N LYS A 50 -12.10 7.58 -13.53
CA LYS A 50 -12.09 9.03 -13.46
C LYS A 50 -11.94 9.58 -12.04
N ALA A 51 -12.30 8.81 -11.03
CA ALA A 51 -12.16 9.18 -9.63
C ALA A 51 -10.77 8.86 -9.07
N GLY A 52 -9.94 8.12 -9.84
CA GLY A 52 -8.62 7.69 -9.41
C GLY A 52 -8.60 6.31 -8.74
N ASN A 53 -9.70 5.56 -8.78
CA ASN A 53 -9.69 4.18 -8.29
C ASN A 53 -8.87 3.30 -9.23
N VAL A 54 -8.02 2.46 -8.67
CA VAL A 54 -7.28 1.46 -9.43
C VAL A 54 -8.00 0.12 -9.34
N ILE A 55 -8.34 -0.44 -10.48
CA ILE A 55 -9.07 -1.70 -10.58
C ILE A 55 -8.18 -2.71 -11.29
N ILE A 56 -7.84 -3.79 -10.60
CA ILE A 56 -7.00 -4.87 -11.13
C ILE A 56 -7.87 -6.12 -11.23
N SER A 57 -7.98 -6.67 -12.43
CA SER A 57 -8.77 -7.86 -12.69
C SER A 57 -7.86 -9.08 -12.80
N LYS A 58 -8.02 -10.02 -11.87
CA LYS A 58 -7.32 -11.30 -11.90
C LYS A 58 -8.28 -12.36 -12.44
N PRO A 59 -7.93 -13.06 -13.54
CA PRO A 59 -8.79 -14.12 -14.07
C PRO A 59 -8.94 -15.27 -13.07
N ALA A 60 -10.01 -16.05 -13.24
CA ALA A 60 -10.25 -17.23 -12.42
C ALA A 60 -9.10 -18.23 -12.54
N THR A 61 -8.81 -18.93 -11.45
CA THR A 61 -7.94 -20.11 -11.48
C THR A 61 -8.55 -21.17 -12.40
N ALA A 62 -7.72 -21.90 -13.14
CA ALA A 62 -8.17 -22.94 -14.05
C ALA A 62 -9.12 -23.93 -13.34
N GLY A 63 -10.28 -24.19 -13.93
CA GLY A 63 -11.34 -24.99 -13.34
C GLY A 63 -12.30 -24.26 -12.42
N MET A 64 -12.06 -22.96 -12.16
CA MET A 64 -12.88 -22.14 -11.27
C MET A 64 -13.67 -21.05 -12.00
N GLU A 65 -13.73 -21.10 -13.34
CA GLU A 65 -14.33 -20.08 -14.20
C GLU A 65 -15.82 -19.86 -13.92
N ASN A 66 -16.51 -20.89 -13.43
CA ASN A 66 -17.94 -20.84 -13.10
C ASN A 66 -18.22 -20.38 -11.66
N LYS A 67 -17.19 -20.04 -10.90
CA LYS A 67 -17.34 -19.54 -9.52
C LYS A 67 -17.67 -18.05 -9.52
N LYS A 68 -18.28 -17.59 -8.44
CA LYS A 68 -18.63 -16.18 -8.27
C LYS A 68 -17.38 -15.32 -8.23
N THR A 69 -17.45 -14.17 -8.87
CA THR A 69 -16.42 -13.13 -8.74
C THR A 69 -16.42 -12.54 -7.34
N VAL A 70 -15.24 -12.35 -6.79
CA VAL A 70 -15.03 -11.69 -5.50
C VAL A 70 -14.35 -10.36 -5.76
N ILE A 71 -14.80 -9.30 -5.11
CA ILE A 71 -14.18 -7.98 -5.13
C ILE A 71 -13.52 -7.75 -3.77
N LEU A 72 -12.21 -7.52 -3.79
CA LEU A 72 -11.46 -7.05 -2.63
C LEU A 72 -11.28 -5.53 -2.76
N GLN A 73 -11.58 -4.78 -1.71
CA GLN A 73 -11.54 -3.32 -1.75
C GLN A 73 -10.79 -2.77 -0.53
N SER A 74 -9.94 -1.80 -0.78
CA SER A 74 -9.19 -1.07 0.25
C SER A 74 -8.93 0.36 -0.25
N HIS A 75 -8.40 1.23 0.61
CA HIS A 75 -7.99 2.57 0.20
C HIS A 75 -6.46 2.72 0.18
N LEU A 76 -5.95 3.56 -0.70
CA LEU A 76 -4.52 3.73 -0.95
C LEU A 76 -3.89 4.85 -0.11
N ASP A 77 -4.64 5.88 0.21
CA ASP A 77 -4.17 7.01 0.98
C ASP A 77 -3.96 6.70 2.47
N MET A 78 -3.24 7.56 3.12
CA MET A 78 -3.07 7.53 4.57
C MET A 78 -3.23 8.91 5.18
N VAL A 79 -3.64 8.95 6.44
CA VAL A 79 -3.69 10.19 7.23
C VAL A 79 -2.27 10.66 7.51
N PRO A 80 -1.87 11.87 7.04
CA PRO A 80 -0.52 12.40 7.21
C PRO A 80 -0.43 13.19 8.53
N GLN A 81 -0.03 12.54 9.59
CA GLN A 81 0.20 13.18 10.89
C GLN A 81 1.62 12.89 11.40
N LYS A 82 2.20 13.85 12.08
CA LYS A 82 3.55 13.73 12.66
C LYS A 82 3.65 14.43 14.00
N ASN A 83 4.65 14.06 14.79
CA ASN A 83 5.01 14.78 16.01
C ASN A 83 5.49 16.20 15.67
N ALA A 84 5.28 17.14 16.59
CA ALA A 84 5.60 18.55 16.37
C ALA A 84 7.10 18.80 16.11
N ASP A 85 7.97 17.99 16.69
CA ASP A 85 9.44 18.07 16.58
C ASP A 85 10.00 17.20 15.44
N THR A 86 9.16 16.52 14.69
CA THR A 86 9.58 15.68 13.55
C THR A 86 9.60 16.51 12.28
N GLU A 87 10.75 16.54 11.60
CA GLU A 87 10.86 17.07 10.25
C GLU A 87 10.53 15.96 9.24
N PHE A 88 9.44 16.13 8.49
CA PHE A 88 9.00 15.15 7.53
C PHE A 88 8.06 15.79 6.50
N ASP A 89 8.28 15.49 5.21
CA ASP A 89 7.42 15.92 4.11
C ASP A 89 6.67 14.72 3.54
N PHE A 90 5.38 14.61 3.85
CA PHE A 90 4.52 13.52 3.39
C PHE A 90 4.33 13.46 1.87
N GLU A 91 4.62 14.54 1.14
CA GLU A 91 4.49 14.56 -0.32
C GLU A 91 5.72 14.02 -1.05
N THR A 92 6.87 13.97 -0.37
CA THR A 92 8.15 13.59 -0.99
C THR A 92 8.88 12.45 -0.29
N GLU A 93 8.60 12.19 0.98
CA GLU A 93 9.30 11.17 1.78
C GLU A 93 8.42 9.96 2.04
N GLY A 94 9.04 8.78 2.00
CA GLY A 94 8.42 7.53 2.44
C GLY A 94 8.40 7.41 3.96
N ILE A 95 7.48 6.61 4.47
CA ILE A 95 7.33 6.36 5.91
C ILE A 95 8.51 5.54 6.43
N ARG A 96 9.14 6.00 7.49
CA ARG A 96 10.28 5.33 8.15
C ARG A 96 9.76 4.32 9.17
N SER A 97 9.30 3.17 8.68
CA SER A 97 8.77 2.10 9.53
C SER A 97 9.87 1.20 10.07
N TYR A 98 9.68 0.72 11.29
CA TYR A 98 10.61 -0.20 11.95
C TYR A 98 9.92 -1.10 12.96
N VAL A 99 10.62 -2.15 13.38
CA VAL A 99 10.15 -3.08 14.42
C VAL A 99 10.63 -2.58 15.77
N ASP A 100 9.70 -2.42 16.70
CA ASP A 100 9.95 -2.05 18.09
C ASP A 100 9.33 -3.11 19.01
N GLY A 101 10.13 -4.07 19.45
CA GLY A 101 9.66 -5.20 20.24
C GLY A 101 8.62 -6.04 19.48
N GLU A 102 7.41 -6.06 19.98
CA GLU A 102 6.27 -6.76 19.35
C GLU A 102 5.46 -5.88 18.39
N TRP A 103 5.88 -4.64 18.18
CA TRP A 103 5.15 -3.65 17.38
C TRP A 103 5.89 -3.30 16.10
N VAL A 104 5.13 -2.95 15.09
CA VAL A 104 5.62 -2.19 13.94
C VAL A 104 5.14 -0.75 14.09
N THR A 105 6.06 0.18 13.98
CA THR A 105 5.79 1.60 14.18
C THR A 105 6.50 2.45 13.13
N ALA A 106 6.32 3.76 13.19
CA ALA A 106 6.98 4.73 12.32
C ALA A 106 7.71 5.79 13.14
N GLU A 107 8.80 6.29 12.60
CA GLU A 107 9.63 7.31 13.25
C GLU A 107 8.95 8.68 13.20
N GLY A 108 8.27 9.03 14.28
CA GLY A 108 7.66 10.35 14.47
C GLY A 108 6.44 10.68 13.61
N THR A 109 5.94 9.73 12.83
CA THR A 109 4.78 9.92 11.95
C THR A 109 3.73 8.82 12.16
N THR A 110 2.56 9.01 11.54
CA THR A 110 1.61 7.91 11.33
C THR A 110 2.27 6.81 10.49
N LEU A 111 1.92 5.55 10.75
CA LEU A 111 2.48 4.39 10.06
C LEU A 111 1.82 4.11 8.69
N GLY A 112 0.55 4.47 8.56
CA GLY A 112 -0.22 4.18 7.35
C GLY A 112 -0.70 2.72 7.25
N ALA A 113 -0.76 1.99 8.37
CA ALA A 113 -1.31 0.64 8.40
C ALA A 113 -2.80 0.61 8.06
N ASP A 114 -3.51 1.68 8.35
CA ASP A 114 -4.87 1.93 7.88
C ASP A 114 -4.80 2.74 6.56
N ASN A 115 -4.99 2.16 5.42
CA ASN A 115 -5.24 0.74 5.19
C ASN A 115 -4.09 0.05 4.41
N GLY A 116 -2.85 0.46 4.60
CA GLY A 116 -1.69 -0.09 3.90
C GLY A 116 -1.50 -1.60 4.11
N ILE A 117 -1.84 -2.13 5.29
CA ILE A 117 -1.80 -3.58 5.54
C ILE A 117 -2.92 -4.30 4.77
N GLY A 118 -4.07 -3.65 4.57
CA GLY A 118 -5.14 -4.22 3.76
C GLY A 118 -4.82 -4.20 2.26
N VAL A 119 -3.96 -3.31 1.81
CA VAL A 119 -3.47 -3.26 0.42
C VAL A 119 -2.37 -4.31 0.19
N ALA A 120 -1.50 -4.50 1.16
CA ALA A 120 -0.38 -5.44 1.08
C ALA A 120 -0.83 -6.89 1.12
#